data_c47f80788e522c1e1cdd4cabaea5226e
#
_entry.id   c47f80788e522c1e1cdd4cabaea5226e
#
_cell.length_a   1.000
_cell.length_b   1.000
_cell.length_c   1.000
_cell.angle_alpha   90.00
_cell.angle_beta   90.00
_cell.angle_gamma   90.00
#
_symmetry.space_group_name_H-M   'P 1'
#
loop_
_entity.id
_entity.type
_entity.pdbx_description
1 polymer ?
#
loop_
_entity_poly.entity_id
_entity_poly.type
_entity_poly.pdbx_seq_one_letter_code
_entity_poly.pdbx_strand_id
1 'polypeptide(L)'
;MDLLLRQGSLIDGTGAPARPADVAVTGDRITAVAPAGQLAPDATTEVVDLAGLTLAPGFIDVHTHYDAQILWDGDLTPSSWHGVTSVVMGNCGFGLAPTRPEHRDTVVRTLENVEGMSADALNAGIDWCFESFPEYLSAVEARPTRLNVGAFVGHSPLRLFVLGGDERPATAVELDTMRGIVVEAMEAGALGFSTSRQPAHQGAYGRPVPSRFAEPDEVFTMASALGQLGKGLVQVSIGPGMFVEEFSRLAVENEVPVSWTALVARADRPGAALRLMDRAGALPGEVYPQIACRPIVMQIGMGDPFPLAEIDEWKEVLALPREERADLYRDPAWRERARDATIEAWRHRWSRTCVEETSTHRDVVGIPLDQLAADRATTPFDLMIDLALSDDMATRYRIVMDNDGEDEIGLLLADKRALLGLSDAGAHASQLCDACYSTHLLSHWVRDRGALSLEDAVWRLTGHPHQVFRLPDRGLVQEGFHADLVAFDAATVGCTPVERLHDLPGGADRLVVRSTGVEHVWVNGTATRTAGRDLPGAAPGQLLRS
;
A
#
# COMPACT_ATOMS: atom_id res chain seq x y z
N MET A 1 -34.31 -13.65 3.20
CA MET A 1 -33.13 -12.90 2.72
C MET A 1 -33.38 -11.42 2.93
N ASP A 2 -32.35 -10.69 3.30
CA ASP A 2 -32.50 -9.25 3.56
C ASP A 2 -32.24 -8.44 2.29
N LEU A 3 -31.31 -8.92 1.44
CA LEU A 3 -30.90 -8.28 0.19
C LEU A 3 -30.85 -9.31 -0.94
N LEU A 4 -31.34 -8.91 -2.11
CA LEU A 4 -31.26 -9.69 -3.36
C LEU A 4 -30.62 -8.82 -4.46
N LEU A 5 -29.42 -9.21 -4.88
CA LEU A 5 -28.70 -8.62 -6.02
C LEU A 5 -29.07 -9.40 -7.28
N ARG A 6 -29.70 -8.73 -8.26
CA ARG A 6 -30.28 -9.41 -9.43
C ARG A 6 -29.60 -9.02 -10.73
N GLN A 7 -29.58 -9.98 -11.66
CA GLN A 7 -29.23 -9.78 -13.08
C GLN A 7 -27.80 -9.28 -13.32
N GLY A 8 -26.93 -9.34 -12.31
CA GLY A 8 -25.52 -8.98 -12.46
C GLY A 8 -24.75 -10.00 -13.30
N SER A 9 -23.73 -9.53 -14.02
CA SER A 9 -22.70 -10.40 -14.60
C SER A 9 -21.74 -10.80 -13.48
N LEU A 10 -21.96 -11.99 -12.88
CA LEU A 10 -21.18 -12.46 -11.74
C LEU A 10 -19.82 -12.99 -12.16
N ILE A 11 -18.76 -12.43 -11.57
CA ILE A 11 -17.40 -12.98 -11.53
C ILE A 11 -17.12 -13.36 -10.08
N ASP A 12 -17.07 -14.64 -9.77
CA ASP A 12 -17.11 -15.13 -8.39
C ASP A 12 -15.76 -15.11 -7.64
N GLY A 13 -14.70 -14.60 -8.24
CA GLY A 13 -13.36 -14.50 -7.65
C GLY A 13 -12.49 -15.74 -7.83
N THR A 14 -12.99 -16.82 -8.44
CA THR A 14 -12.20 -18.05 -8.70
C THR A 14 -11.36 -17.99 -9.97
N GLY A 15 -11.54 -16.97 -10.81
CA GLY A 15 -11.02 -16.92 -12.18
C GLY A 15 -11.88 -17.65 -13.20
N ALA A 16 -13.05 -18.17 -12.80
CA ALA A 16 -14.02 -18.78 -13.72
C ALA A 16 -14.70 -17.70 -14.59
N PRO A 17 -15.19 -18.07 -15.79
CA PRO A 17 -15.89 -17.15 -16.68
C PRO A 17 -17.11 -16.48 -16.03
N ALA A 18 -17.33 -15.22 -16.38
CA ALA A 18 -18.49 -14.46 -15.95
C ALA A 18 -19.81 -15.14 -16.35
N ARG A 19 -20.83 -15.06 -15.48
CA ARG A 19 -22.14 -15.63 -15.73
C ARG A 19 -23.27 -14.73 -15.18
N PRO A 20 -24.44 -14.67 -15.83
CA PRO A 20 -25.60 -14.01 -15.24
C PRO A 20 -26.07 -14.74 -13.96
N ALA A 21 -26.18 -14.03 -12.85
CA ALA A 21 -26.56 -14.62 -11.58
C ALA A 21 -27.37 -13.65 -10.70
N ASP A 22 -28.13 -14.23 -9.77
CA ASP A 22 -28.68 -13.56 -8.61
C ASP A 22 -27.93 -14.00 -7.37
N VAL A 23 -27.71 -13.07 -6.43
CA VAL A 23 -27.04 -13.32 -5.14
C VAL A 23 -27.94 -12.86 -4.01
N ALA A 24 -28.25 -13.76 -3.07
CA ALA A 24 -29.02 -13.45 -1.88
C ALA A 24 -28.12 -13.30 -0.65
N VAL A 25 -28.41 -12.30 0.16
CA VAL A 25 -27.68 -12.01 1.41
C VAL A 25 -28.66 -12.00 2.58
N THR A 26 -28.23 -12.54 3.72
CA THR A 26 -28.93 -12.46 5.00
C THR A 26 -27.92 -12.11 6.09
N GLY A 27 -28.16 -11.00 6.80
CA GLY A 27 -27.17 -10.44 7.71
C GLY A 27 -25.87 -10.10 6.98
N ASP A 28 -24.78 -10.67 7.43
CA ASP A 28 -23.44 -10.46 6.86
C ASP A 28 -23.01 -11.55 5.86
N ARG A 29 -23.90 -12.53 5.54
CA ARG A 29 -23.54 -13.72 4.76
C ARG A 29 -24.29 -13.84 3.44
N ILE A 30 -23.58 -14.33 2.42
CA ILE A 30 -24.18 -14.81 1.18
C ILE A 30 -24.89 -16.12 1.47
N THR A 31 -26.20 -16.16 1.24
CA THR A 31 -27.05 -17.32 1.56
C THR A 31 -27.49 -18.11 0.34
N ALA A 32 -27.43 -17.53 -0.86
CA ALA A 32 -27.63 -18.25 -2.10
C ALA A 32 -26.95 -17.55 -3.29
N VAL A 33 -26.47 -18.35 -4.25
CA VAL A 33 -26.00 -17.92 -5.55
C VAL A 33 -26.68 -18.76 -6.62
N ALA A 34 -27.53 -18.16 -7.43
CA ALA A 34 -28.35 -18.89 -8.42
C ALA A 34 -28.28 -18.21 -9.81
N PRO A 35 -28.61 -18.94 -10.90
CA PRO A 35 -28.81 -18.32 -12.21
C PRO A 35 -29.81 -17.17 -12.14
N ALA A 36 -29.58 -16.14 -12.96
CA ALA A 36 -30.41 -14.94 -12.99
C ALA A 36 -31.93 -15.24 -13.13
N GLY A 37 -32.72 -14.61 -12.27
CA GLY A 37 -34.19 -14.77 -12.27
C GLY A 37 -34.72 -15.98 -11.49
N GLN A 38 -33.87 -16.77 -10.84
CA GLN A 38 -34.32 -17.95 -10.09
C GLN A 38 -34.60 -17.66 -8.58
N LEU A 39 -34.07 -16.57 -8.04
CA LEU A 39 -34.39 -16.19 -6.67
C LEU A 39 -35.59 -15.25 -6.63
N ALA A 40 -36.55 -15.56 -5.73
CA ALA A 40 -37.76 -14.77 -5.54
C ALA A 40 -37.65 -13.98 -4.21
N PRO A 41 -37.72 -12.63 -4.25
CA PRO A 41 -37.78 -11.83 -3.03
C PRO A 41 -39.13 -11.98 -2.33
N ASP A 42 -39.12 -11.81 -1.02
CA ASP A 42 -40.34 -11.61 -0.25
C ASP A 42 -40.62 -10.09 -0.03
N ALA A 43 -41.70 -9.77 0.73
CA ALA A 43 -42.11 -8.38 0.92
C ALA A 43 -41.11 -7.54 1.75
N THR A 44 -40.13 -8.16 2.41
CA THR A 44 -39.15 -7.50 3.28
C THR A 44 -37.77 -7.44 2.63
N THR A 45 -37.57 -8.13 1.50
CA THR A 45 -36.31 -8.20 0.78
C THR A 45 -36.01 -6.89 0.03
N GLU A 46 -34.89 -6.25 0.33
CA GLU A 46 -34.34 -5.19 -0.53
C GLU A 46 -33.86 -5.81 -1.86
N VAL A 47 -34.26 -5.23 -2.97
CA VAL A 47 -33.88 -5.72 -4.31
C VAL A 47 -33.05 -4.65 -5.02
N VAL A 48 -31.83 -5.00 -5.40
CA VAL A 48 -30.96 -4.15 -6.22
C VAL A 48 -30.79 -4.78 -7.61
N ASP A 49 -31.20 -4.05 -8.63
CA ASP A 49 -31.01 -4.46 -10.03
C ASP A 49 -29.62 -4.07 -10.52
N LEU A 50 -28.83 -5.06 -10.88
CA LEU A 50 -27.45 -4.91 -11.36
C LEU A 50 -27.33 -5.16 -12.88
N ALA A 51 -28.44 -5.05 -13.63
CA ALA A 51 -28.41 -5.22 -15.08
C ALA A 51 -27.39 -4.29 -15.75
N GLY A 52 -26.45 -4.87 -16.50
CA GLY A 52 -25.35 -4.14 -17.13
C GLY A 52 -24.10 -3.96 -16.27
N LEU A 53 -24.15 -4.30 -14.98
CA LEU A 53 -23.00 -4.23 -14.09
C LEU A 53 -22.34 -5.60 -13.91
N THR A 54 -21.05 -5.58 -13.62
CA THR A 54 -20.30 -6.73 -13.11
C THR A 54 -20.42 -6.76 -11.59
N LEU A 55 -20.85 -7.90 -11.05
CA LEU A 55 -20.82 -8.19 -9.61
C LEU A 55 -19.62 -9.07 -9.31
N ALA A 56 -18.81 -8.68 -8.34
CA ALA A 56 -17.62 -9.40 -7.90
C ALA A 56 -17.50 -9.41 -6.38
N PRO A 57 -16.63 -10.27 -5.79
CA PRO A 57 -16.22 -10.10 -4.41
C PRO A 57 -15.61 -8.71 -4.22
N GLY A 58 -15.77 -8.12 -3.05
CA GLY A 58 -15.06 -6.90 -2.68
C GLY A 58 -13.54 -7.09 -2.73
N PHE A 59 -12.83 -6.07 -3.19
CA PHE A 59 -11.40 -6.15 -3.39
C PHE A 59 -10.64 -6.17 -2.07
N ILE A 60 -9.54 -6.92 -2.03
CA ILE A 60 -8.67 -7.08 -0.85
C ILE A 60 -7.34 -6.40 -1.15
N ASP A 61 -7.04 -5.34 -0.41
CA ASP A 61 -5.78 -4.63 -0.50
C ASP A 61 -4.79 -5.18 0.54
N VAL A 62 -3.79 -5.89 0.05
CA VAL A 62 -2.85 -6.65 0.89
C VAL A 62 -1.65 -5.83 1.38
N HIS A 63 -1.50 -4.59 0.90
CA HIS A 63 -0.33 -3.77 1.23
C HIS A 63 -0.71 -2.32 1.45
N THR A 64 -1.04 -2.01 2.70
CA THR A 64 -1.42 -0.65 3.13
C THR A 64 -0.67 -0.25 4.40
N HIS A 65 -0.68 1.06 4.69
CA HIS A 65 -0.07 1.70 5.84
C HIS A 65 -1.09 2.57 6.60
N TYR A 66 -2.30 2.07 6.75
CA TYR A 66 -3.36 2.76 7.49
C TYR A 66 -3.19 2.72 9.01
N ASP A 67 -2.07 2.21 9.52
CA ASP A 67 -1.81 1.98 10.95
C ASP A 67 -2.11 3.21 11.83
N ALA A 68 -1.74 4.40 11.37
CA ALA A 68 -2.05 5.64 12.04
C ALA A 68 -3.40 6.22 11.59
N GLN A 69 -3.67 6.24 10.27
CA GLN A 69 -4.85 6.88 9.71
C GLN A 69 -6.16 6.29 10.24
N ILE A 70 -6.23 4.99 10.51
CA ILE A 70 -7.41 4.32 11.06
C ILE A 70 -7.87 4.93 12.41
N LEU A 71 -6.98 5.60 13.14
CA LEU A 71 -7.30 6.19 14.41
C LEU A 71 -8.13 7.49 14.30
N TRP A 72 -8.16 8.13 13.11
CA TRP A 72 -8.95 9.35 12.83
C TRP A 72 -9.81 9.28 11.57
N ASP A 73 -9.53 8.40 10.61
CA ASP A 73 -10.31 8.20 9.39
C ASP A 73 -10.83 6.76 9.32
N GLY A 74 -11.99 6.51 9.92
CA GLY A 74 -12.65 5.21 9.87
C GLY A 74 -13.17 4.84 8.47
N ASP A 75 -13.28 5.79 7.55
CA ASP A 75 -13.65 5.51 6.15
C ASP A 75 -12.51 4.88 5.35
N LEU A 76 -11.27 4.96 5.85
CA LEU A 76 -10.05 4.43 5.20
C LEU A 76 -9.96 4.87 3.73
N THR A 77 -10.11 6.16 3.54
CA THR A 77 -10.02 6.79 2.24
C THR A 77 -8.55 6.94 1.80
N PRO A 78 -8.23 6.79 0.49
CA PRO A 78 -9.16 6.61 -0.63
C PRO A 78 -9.46 5.15 -1.01
N SER A 79 -8.91 4.11 -0.34
CA SER A 79 -9.15 2.69 -0.71
C SER A 79 -10.63 2.34 -0.80
N SER A 80 -11.45 2.83 0.16
CA SER A 80 -12.90 2.58 0.18
C SER A 80 -13.65 3.11 -1.04
N TRP A 81 -13.09 4.06 -1.79
CA TRP A 81 -13.71 4.58 -3.02
C TRP A 81 -13.53 3.66 -4.22
N HIS A 82 -12.57 2.73 -4.17
CA HIS A 82 -12.12 1.92 -5.30
C HIS A 82 -12.63 0.47 -5.28
N GLY A 83 -13.71 0.20 -4.52
CA GLY A 83 -14.28 -1.14 -4.41
C GLY A 83 -13.54 -2.07 -3.45
N VAL A 84 -12.56 -1.55 -2.72
CA VAL A 84 -11.89 -2.29 -1.65
C VAL A 84 -12.87 -2.47 -0.49
N THR A 85 -12.89 -3.67 0.09
CA THR A 85 -13.71 -4.04 1.25
C THR A 85 -12.87 -4.54 2.41
N SER A 86 -11.61 -4.90 2.14
CA SER A 86 -10.67 -5.38 3.17
C SER A 86 -9.27 -4.84 2.89
N VAL A 87 -8.58 -4.40 3.95
CA VAL A 87 -7.19 -3.90 3.89
C VAL A 87 -6.31 -4.65 4.89
N VAL A 88 -5.04 -4.82 4.53
CA VAL A 88 -4.00 -5.35 5.43
C VAL A 88 -2.97 -4.26 5.68
N MET A 89 -2.81 -3.85 6.93
CA MET A 89 -1.86 -2.82 7.37
C MET A 89 -0.69 -3.42 8.16
N GLY A 90 0.28 -2.59 8.55
CA GLY A 90 1.50 -3.04 9.25
C GLY A 90 2.54 -3.65 8.31
N ASN A 91 2.53 -3.30 7.04
CA ASN A 91 3.50 -3.78 6.04
C ASN A 91 4.90 -3.19 6.25
N CYS A 92 5.88 -3.70 5.54
CA CYS A 92 7.27 -3.23 5.52
C CYS A 92 7.97 -3.18 6.89
N GLY A 93 7.42 -3.89 7.90
CA GLY A 93 7.96 -3.89 9.25
C GLY A 93 7.68 -2.59 10.03
N PHE A 94 6.72 -1.79 9.58
CA PHE A 94 6.27 -0.58 10.26
C PHE A 94 5.00 -0.83 11.08
N GLY A 95 4.53 0.20 11.77
CA GLY A 95 3.32 0.16 12.60
C GLY A 95 3.47 0.99 13.87
N LEU A 96 2.38 1.08 14.65
CA LEU A 96 2.33 1.87 15.88
C LEU A 96 2.62 1.05 17.14
N ALA A 97 2.44 -0.26 17.09
CA ALA A 97 2.54 -1.14 18.26
C ALA A 97 3.39 -2.41 17.95
N PRO A 98 4.07 -2.97 18.99
CA PRO A 98 4.09 -2.48 20.37
C PRO A 98 4.95 -1.21 20.50
N THR A 99 4.62 -0.30 21.43
CA THR A 99 5.40 0.92 21.66
C THR A 99 5.30 1.36 23.12
N ARG A 100 6.42 1.90 23.66
CA ARG A 100 6.45 2.51 24.99
C ARG A 100 6.26 4.02 24.88
N PRO A 101 5.74 4.70 25.92
CA PRO A 101 5.55 6.16 25.90
C PRO A 101 6.81 6.94 25.48
N GLU A 102 7.99 6.54 25.99
CA GLU A 102 9.28 7.16 25.67
C GLU A 102 9.74 7.00 24.23
N HIS A 103 9.13 6.07 23.46
CA HIS A 103 9.49 5.80 22.07
C HIS A 103 8.50 6.35 21.05
N ARG A 104 7.37 6.94 21.49
CA ARG A 104 6.31 7.44 20.62
C ARG A 104 6.80 8.49 19.62
N ASP A 105 7.66 9.42 20.06
CA ASP A 105 8.26 10.41 19.15
C ASP A 105 9.12 9.74 18.06
N THR A 106 9.90 8.72 18.43
CA THR A 106 10.70 7.96 17.45
C THR A 106 9.81 7.23 16.43
N VAL A 107 8.68 6.66 16.85
CA VAL A 107 7.71 6.03 15.95
C VAL A 107 7.11 7.07 15.02
N VAL A 108 6.63 8.20 15.54
CA VAL A 108 6.08 9.32 14.74
C VAL A 108 7.10 9.83 13.72
N ARG A 109 8.34 10.09 14.12
CA ARG A 109 9.40 10.55 13.21
C ARG A 109 9.80 9.51 12.19
N THR A 110 9.71 8.23 12.53
CA THR A 110 9.92 7.15 11.55
C THR A 110 8.83 7.15 10.49
N LEU A 111 7.55 7.22 10.89
CA LEU A 111 6.43 7.27 9.96
C LEU A 111 6.42 8.57 9.14
N GLU A 112 6.82 9.71 9.70
CA GLU A 112 7.00 10.95 8.94
C GLU A 112 7.97 10.75 7.77
N ASN A 113 9.10 10.08 8.01
CA ASN A 113 10.11 9.86 6.98
C ASN A 113 9.72 8.78 5.97
N VAL A 114 9.14 7.66 6.42
CA VAL A 114 8.85 6.52 5.54
C VAL A 114 7.48 6.60 4.89
N GLU A 115 6.49 7.22 5.56
CA GLU A 115 5.11 7.30 5.08
C GLU A 115 4.75 8.68 4.50
N GLY A 116 5.66 9.66 4.58
CA GLY A 116 5.43 10.99 4.03
C GLY A 116 4.23 11.72 4.65
N MET A 117 3.87 11.38 5.89
CA MET A 117 2.81 12.00 6.67
C MET A 117 3.44 12.90 7.73
N SER A 118 3.04 14.18 7.82
CA SER A 118 3.70 15.11 8.75
C SER A 118 3.58 14.66 10.20
N ALA A 119 4.66 14.87 11.00
CA ALA A 119 4.65 14.57 12.42
C ALA A 119 3.53 15.31 13.17
N ASP A 120 3.18 16.52 12.74
CA ASP A 120 2.09 17.29 13.33
C ASP A 120 0.73 16.59 13.11
N ALA A 121 0.48 16.06 11.90
CA ALA A 121 -0.72 15.29 11.61
C ALA A 121 -0.77 14.00 12.44
N LEU A 122 0.34 13.28 12.53
CA LEU A 122 0.46 12.06 13.32
C LEU A 122 0.24 12.32 14.82
N ASN A 123 0.88 13.36 15.36
CA ASN A 123 0.72 13.74 16.78
C ASN A 123 -0.71 14.22 17.11
N ALA A 124 -1.39 14.89 16.17
CA ALA A 124 -2.75 15.32 16.35
C ALA A 124 -3.77 14.18 16.18
N GLY A 125 -3.45 13.17 15.35
CA GLY A 125 -4.37 12.09 15.00
C GLY A 125 -4.26 10.86 15.89
N ILE A 126 -3.10 10.60 16.52
CA ILE A 126 -2.87 9.38 17.31
C ILE A 126 -3.19 9.63 18.79
N ASP A 127 -4.16 8.94 19.35
CA ASP A 127 -4.57 9.06 20.74
C ASP A 127 -3.86 8.10 21.73
N TRP A 128 -2.83 7.40 21.32
CA TRP A 128 -1.93 6.52 22.09
C TRP A 128 -2.59 5.81 23.30
N CYS A 129 -3.75 5.20 23.10
CA CYS A 129 -4.47 4.45 24.14
C CYS A 129 -3.99 2.99 24.28
N PHE A 130 -2.82 2.66 23.74
CA PHE A 130 -2.22 1.32 23.70
C PHE A 130 -0.70 1.39 23.90
N GLU A 131 -0.12 0.28 24.35
CA GLU A 131 1.33 0.01 24.38
C GLU A 131 1.65 -1.33 23.71
N SER A 132 0.90 -2.39 24.02
CA SER A 132 1.05 -3.70 23.40
C SER A 132 0.31 -3.82 22.06
N PHE A 133 0.64 -4.82 21.27
CA PHE A 133 -0.05 -5.09 20.01
C PHE A 133 -1.51 -5.56 20.21
N PRO A 134 -1.85 -6.43 21.19
CA PRO A 134 -3.24 -6.75 21.52
C PRO A 134 -4.09 -5.53 21.90
N GLU A 135 -3.52 -4.58 22.65
CA GLU A 135 -4.20 -3.32 22.99
C GLU A 135 -4.46 -2.47 21.74
N TYR A 136 -3.49 -2.40 20.82
CA TYR A 136 -3.66 -1.74 19.54
C TYR A 136 -4.78 -2.37 18.71
N LEU A 137 -4.82 -3.70 18.58
CA LEU A 137 -5.92 -4.39 17.89
C LEU A 137 -7.28 -4.09 18.56
N SER A 138 -7.32 -4.06 19.89
CA SER A 138 -8.53 -3.69 20.63
C SER A 138 -8.94 -2.24 20.37
N ALA A 139 -7.98 -1.31 20.26
CA ALA A 139 -8.22 0.07 19.90
C ALA A 139 -8.75 0.22 18.47
N VAL A 140 -8.26 -0.56 17.52
CA VAL A 140 -8.78 -0.64 16.15
C VAL A 140 -10.19 -1.20 16.13
N GLU A 141 -10.44 -2.32 16.79
CA GLU A 141 -11.75 -2.99 16.83
C GLU A 141 -12.85 -2.11 17.47
N ALA A 142 -12.47 -1.28 18.45
CA ALA A 142 -13.40 -0.36 19.10
C ALA A 142 -13.84 0.82 18.21
N ARG A 143 -13.19 1.04 17.07
CA ARG A 143 -13.49 2.12 16.14
C ARG A 143 -14.41 1.64 15.02
N PRO A 144 -15.47 2.39 14.71
CA PRO A 144 -16.27 2.11 13.52
C PRO A 144 -15.42 2.30 12.26
N THR A 145 -15.28 1.27 11.44
CA THR A 145 -14.55 1.31 10.18
C THR A 145 -15.46 0.94 9.00
N ARG A 146 -15.22 1.56 7.86
CA ARG A 146 -15.94 1.25 6.62
C ARG A 146 -15.49 -0.07 6.02
N LEU A 147 -14.20 -0.38 6.11
CA LEU A 147 -13.56 -1.57 5.56
C LEU A 147 -13.20 -2.57 6.67
N ASN A 148 -13.12 -3.84 6.32
CA ASN A 148 -12.47 -4.84 7.15
C ASN A 148 -10.98 -4.57 7.22
N VAL A 149 -10.37 -4.80 8.38
CA VAL A 149 -8.97 -4.45 8.62
C VAL A 149 -8.24 -5.63 9.24
N GLY A 150 -7.12 -6.03 8.65
CA GLY A 150 -6.17 -6.94 9.26
C GLY A 150 -4.82 -6.25 9.47
N ALA A 151 -4.03 -6.71 10.43
CA ALA A 151 -2.76 -6.08 10.75
C ALA A 151 -1.62 -7.08 10.95
N PHE A 152 -0.42 -6.70 10.48
CA PHE A 152 0.83 -7.38 10.81
C PHE A 152 1.48 -6.76 12.05
N VAL A 153 2.24 -7.59 12.78
CA VAL A 153 3.21 -7.09 13.77
C VAL A 153 4.44 -6.56 13.04
N GLY A 154 4.70 -5.28 13.15
CA GLY A 154 5.86 -4.64 12.54
C GLY A 154 7.16 -4.90 13.30
N HIS A 155 8.23 -5.28 12.60
CA HIS A 155 9.53 -5.59 13.20
C HIS A 155 10.21 -4.36 13.82
N SER A 156 10.11 -3.19 13.19
CA SER A 156 10.74 -1.97 13.70
C SER A 156 10.17 -1.52 15.04
N PRO A 157 8.84 -1.40 15.25
CA PRO A 157 8.29 -1.11 16.56
C PRO A 157 8.56 -2.22 17.57
N LEU A 158 8.58 -3.49 17.18
CA LEU A 158 8.91 -4.61 18.06
C LEU A 158 10.35 -4.49 18.61
N ARG A 159 11.32 -4.22 17.74
CA ARG A 159 12.72 -3.99 18.16
C ARG A 159 12.85 -2.77 19.05
N LEU A 160 12.19 -1.67 18.68
CA LEU A 160 12.21 -0.45 19.46
C LEU A 160 11.65 -0.68 20.88
N PHE A 161 10.58 -1.48 20.99
CA PHE A 161 9.96 -1.83 22.27
C PHE A 161 10.87 -2.65 23.19
N VAL A 162 11.69 -3.58 22.62
CA VAL A 162 12.52 -4.52 23.41
C VAL A 162 13.95 -4.00 23.57
N LEU A 163 14.57 -3.46 22.52
CA LEU A 163 15.97 -3.01 22.53
C LEU A 163 16.11 -1.50 22.75
N GLY A 164 15.01 -0.73 22.70
CA GLY A 164 15.08 0.73 22.65
C GLY A 164 15.70 1.20 21.33
N GLY A 165 16.52 2.24 21.40
CA GLY A 165 17.19 2.81 20.22
C GLY A 165 18.54 2.16 19.87
N ASP A 166 18.84 0.97 20.38
CA ASP A 166 20.13 0.30 20.17
C ASP A 166 20.29 -0.19 18.72
N GLU A 167 21.33 0.29 18.05
CA GLU A 167 21.67 -0.03 16.67
C GLU A 167 22.62 -1.26 16.61
N ARG A 168 22.17 -2.40 17.08
CA ARG A 168 22.94 -3.65 17.18
C ARG A 168 22.05 -4.87 16.94
N PRO A 169 22.63 -6.04 16.65
CA PRO A 169 21.91 -7.32 16.72
C PRO A 169 21.30 -7.56 18.11
N ALA A 170 20.17 -8.27 18.16
CA ALA A 170 19.54 -8.65 19.40
C ALA A 170 20.31 -9.79 20.10
N THR A 171 20.32 -9.78 21.43
CA THR A 171 20.81 -10.89 22.25
C THR A 171 19.80 -12.05 22.25
N ALA A 172 20.23 -13.24 22.68
CA ALA A 172 19.34 -14.40 22.76
C ALA A 172 18.11 -14.17 23.67
N VAL A 173 18.27 -13.40 24.76
CA VAL A 173 17.16 -13.07 25.66
C VAL A 173 16.18 -12.09 25.00
N GLU A 174 16.68 -11.12 24.25
CA GLU A 174 15.85 -10.18 23.49
C GLU A 174 15.11 -10.88 22.35
N LEU A 175 15.77 -11.82 21.66
CA LEU A 175 15.13 -12.66 20.64
C LEU A 175 13.96 -13.46 21.20
N ASP A 176 14.16 -14.11 22.36
CA ASP A 176 13.11 -14.87 23.03
C ASP A 176 11.94 -13.96 23.47
N THR A 177 12.27 -12.78 24.00
CA THR A 177 11.27 -11.77 24.37
C THR A 177 10.46 -11.30 23.17
N MET A 178 11.10 -10.92 22.06
CA MET A 178 10.42 -10.50 20.83
C MET A 178 9.55 -11.62 20.25
N ARG A 179 10.07 -12.85 20.24
CA ARG A 179 9.30 -14.01 19.80
C ARG A 179 8.05 -14.22 20.65
N GLY A 180 8.15 -14.06 21.98
CA GLY A 180 7.00 -14.13 22.90
C GLY A 180 5.93 -13.07 22.57
N ILE A 181 6.35 -11.84 22.27
CA ILE A 181 5.43 -10.76 21.86
C ILE A 181 4.75 -11.07 20.51
N VAL A 182 5.48 -11.68 19.55
CA VAL A 182 4.87 -12.12 18.28
C VAL A 182 3.83 -13.21 18.52
N VAL A 183 4.11 -14.18 19.40
CA VAL A 183 3.11 -15.22 19.78
C VAL A 183 1.86 -14.58 20.37
N GLU A 184 2.01 -13.68 21.34
CA GLU A 184 0.89 -12.96 21.96
C GLU A 184 0.06 -12.18 20.92
N ALA A 185 0.72 -11.50 20.00
CA ALA A 185 0.06 -10.76 18.93
C ALA A 185 -0.71 -11.67 17.96
N MET A 186 -0.13 -12.81 17.60
CA MET A 186 -0.79 -13.82 16.76
C MET A 186 -2.00 -14.46 17.47
N GLU A 187 -1.92 -14.71 18.76
CA GLU A 187 -3.04 -15.19 19.57
C GLU A 187 -4.16 -14.13 19.68
N ALA A 188 -3.79 -12.84 19.71
CA ALA A 188 -4.74 -11.73 19.65
C ALA A 188 -5.38 -11.53 18.27
N GLY A 189 -4.84 -12.17 17.21
CA GLY A 189 -5.42 -12.15 15.87
C GLY A 189 -4.63 -11.38 14.82
N ALA A 190 -3.35 -11.10 15.05
CA ALA A 190 -2.49 -10.57 13.99
C ALA A 190 -2.49 -11.47 12.75
N LEU A 191 -2.46 -10.90 11.55
CA LEU A 191 -2.39 -11.67 10.30
C LEU A 191 -0.99 -12.23 10.02
N GLY A 192 0.01 -11.84 10.79
CA GLY A 192 1.37 -12.29 10.64
C GLY A 192 2.40 -11.28 11.15
N PHE A 193 3.59 -11.38 10.60
CA PHE A 193 4.76 -10.57 10.96
C PHE A 193 5.33 -9.90 9.71
N SER A 194 5.73 -8.64 9.82
CA SER A 194 6.35 -7.91 8.72
C SER A 194 7.74 -7.37 9.09
N THR A 195 8.65 -7.32 8.11
CA THR A 195 10.01 -6.79 8.31
C THR A 195 10.54 -6.08 7.07
N SER A 196 11.53 -5.21 7.26
CA SER A 196 12.25 -4.56 6.17
C SER A 196 13.76 -4.68 6.31
N ARG A 197 14.39 -5.01 5.18
CA ARG A 197 15.84 -4.91 4.99
C ARG A 197 16.21 -3.88 3.92
N GLN A 198 15.20 -3.14 3.41
CA GLN A 198 15.36 -2.18 2.31
C GLN A 198 16.26 -1.01 2.74
N PRO A 199 17.39 -0.76 2.01
CA PRO A 199 18.31 0.33 2.36
C PRO A 199 17.69 1.72 2.32
N ALA A 200 16.68 1.95 1.48
CA ALA A 200 15.96 3.22 1.37
C ALA A 200 15.07 3.53 2.59
N HIS A 201 14.71 2.52 3.41
CA HIS A 201 13.93 2.74 4.61
C HIS A 201 14.80 3.38 5.70
N GLN A 202 14.69 4.70 5.77
CA GLN A 202 15.32 5.54 6.80
C GLN A 202 14.25 5.96 7.80
N GLY A 203 14.50 5.70 9.08
CA GLY A 203 13.59 6.05 10.17
C GLY A 203 13.86 7.45 10.75
N ALA A 204 13.51 7.61 12.01
CA ALA A 204 13.67 8.86 12.73
C ALA A 204 15.10 9.43 12.57
N TYR A 205 15.17 10.72 12.33
CA TYR A 205 16.42 11.48 12.23
C TYR A 205 17.38 10.99 11.12
N GLY A 206 16.84 10.37 10.06
CA GLY A 206 17.64 9.84 8.94
C GLY A 206 18.47 8.59 9.27
N ARG A 207 18.20 7.94 10.41
CA ARG A 207 18.84 6.67 10.77
C ARG A 207 18.16 5.49 10.07
N PRO A 208 18.87 4.39 9.81
CA PRO A 208 18.20 3.18 9.36
C PRO A 208 17.07 2.76 10.30
N VAL A 209 15.96 2.25 9.76
CA VAL A 209 14.89 1.73 10.61
C VAL A 209 15.38 0.55 11.47
N PRO A 210 14.84 0.35 12.69
CA PRO A 210 15.34 -0.67 13.64
C PRO A 210 15.49 -2.08 13.06
N SER A 211 14.57 -2.52 12.19
CA SER A 211 14.63 -3.85 11.55
C SER A 211 15.87 -4.07 10.69
N ARG A 212 16.54 -3.00 10.20
CA ARG A 212 17.75 -3.12 9.37
C ARG A 212 18.99 -3.53 10.17
N PHE A 213 18.97 -3.42 11.49
CA PHE A 213 20.04 -3.90 12.37
C PHE A 213 19.89 -5.36 12.79
N ALA A 214 18.76 -6.00 12.39
CA ALA A 214 18.53 -7.40 12.68
C ALA A 214 19.44 -8.31 11.85
N GLU A 215 19.96 -9.38 12.42
CA GLU A 215 20.55 -10.48 11.65
C GLU A 215 19.43 -11.34 11.02
N PRO A 216 19.70 -12.08 9.92
CA PRO A 216 18.69 -12.95 9.32
C PRO A 216 18.05 -13.93 10.30
N ASP A 217 18.83 -14.52 11.22
CA ASP A 217 18.34 -15.48 12.23
C ASP A 217 17.26 -14.87 13.15
N GLU A 218 17.26 -13.55 13.35
CA GLU A 218 16.21 -12.86 14.10
C GLU A 218 14.87 -12.95 13.36
N VAL A 219 14.86 -12.75 12.03
CA VAL A 219 13.65 -12.86 11.20
C VAL A 219 13.15 -14.31 11.21
N PHE A 220 14.05 -15.31 11.12
CA PHE A 220 13.70 -16.72 11.23
C PHE A 220 13.11 -17.06 12.61
N THR A 221 13.64 -16.47 13.67
CA THR A 221 13.12 -16.65 15.03
C THR A 221 11.69 -16.10 15.15
N MET A 222 11.41 -14.92 14.59
CA MET A 222 10.04 -14.36 14.57
C MET A 222 9.09 -15.24 13.74
N ALA A 223 9.52 -15.67 12.56
CA ALA A 223 8.73 -16.56 11.70
C ALA A 223 8.41 -17.89 12.37
N SER A 224 9.32 -18.42 13.22
CA SER A 224 9.08 -19.67 13.96
C SER A 224 7.88 -19.59 14.91
N ALA A 225 7.52 -18.41 15.39
CA ALA A 225 6.32 -18.21 16.20
C ALA A 225 5.05 -18.50 15.38
N LEU A 226 5.01 -18.03 14.12
CA LEU A 226 3.90 -18.28 13.20
C LEU A 226 3.81 -19.77 12.84
N GLY A 227 4.94 -20.40 12.50
CA GLY A 227 5.01 -21.83 12.21
C GLY A 227 4.55 -22.69 13.38
N GLN A 228 4.94 -22.36 14.61
CA GLN A 228 4.48 -23.06 15.80
C GLN A 228 2.95 -22.98 15.97
N LEU A 229 2.35 -21.85 15.61
CA LEU A 229 0.90 -21.64 15.70
C LEU A 229 0.15 -22.16 14.47
N GLY A 230 0.85 -22.51 13.38
CA GLY A 230 0.27 -23.00 12.13
C GLY A 230 -0.58 -21.97 11.40
N LYS A 231 -0.33 -20.67 11.60
CA LYS A 231 -1.13 -19.58 11.02
C LYS A 231 -0.31 -18.33 10.74
N GLY A 232 -0.87 -17.44 9.91
CA GLY A 232 -0.28 -16.16 9.54
C GLY A 232 0.63 -16.23 8.33
N LEU A 233 1.23 -15.08 7.99
CA LEU A 233 2.11 -14.86 6.83
C LEU A 233 3.28 -13.97 7.25
N VAL A 234 4.45 -14.16 6.64
CA VAL A 234 5.59 -13.24 6.80
C VAL A 234 5.68 -12.33 5.57
N GLN A 235 5.65 -11.01 5.80
CA GLN A 235 5.88 -10.02 4.76
C GLN A 235 7.29 -9.44 4.90
N VAL A 236 8.07 -9.39 3.80
CA VAL A 236 9.46 -8.94 3.82
C VAL A 236 9.72 -7.90 2.74
N SER A 237 10.28 -6.74 3.11
CA SER A 237 10.88 -5.82 2.14
C SER A 237 12.33 -6.22 1.90
N ILE A 238 12.63 -6.53 0.63
CA ILE A 238 13.91 -7.08 0.16
C ILE A 238 15.11 -6.21 0.53
N GLY A 239 16.23 -6.81 0.87
CA GLY A 239 17.47 -6.12 1.16
C GLY A 239 18.59 -7.04 1.63
N PRO A 240 19.72 -6.50 2.09
CA PRO A 240 20.88 -7.30 2.49
C PRO A 240 20.54 -8.42 3.48
N GLY A 241 20.94 -9.65 3.16
CA GLY A 241 20.72 -10.84 3.99
C GLY A 241 19.30 -11.42 3.93
N MET A 242 18.38 -10.81 3.16
CA MET A 242 17.02 -11.30 2.95
C MET A 242 16.66 -11.14 1.47
N PHE A 243 16.86 -12.20 0.70
CA PHE A 243 16.60 -12.29 -0.72
C PHE A 243 15.77 -13.56 -1.03
N VAL A 244 15.57 -13.91 -2.29
CA VAL A 244 14.66 -15.00 -2.69
C VAL A 244 15.04 -16.37 -2.09
N GLU A 245 16.32 -16.63 -1.87
CA GLU A 245 16.80 -17.86 -1.23
C GLU A 245 16.43 -17.90 0.26
N GLU A 246 16.63 -16.80 0.98
CA GLU A 246 16.23 -16.68 2.39
C GLU A 246 14.72 -16.75 2.53
N PHE A 247 13.95 -16.17 1.59
CA PHE A 247 12.48 -16.26 1.59
C PHE A 247 12.00 -17.71 1.41
N SER A 248 12.62 -18.45 0.49
CA SER A 248 12.34 -19.87 0.30
C SER A 248 12.66 -20.68 1.55
N ARG A 249 13.85 -20.48 2.15
CA ARG A 249 14.23 -21.14 3.40
C ARG A 249 13.24 -20.81 4.52
N LEU A 250 12.88 -19.54 4.67
CA LEU A 250 11.96 -19.07 5.69
C LEU A 250 10.58 -19.72 5.55
N ALA A 251 10.07 -19.83 4.32
CA ALA A 251 8.80 -20.49 4.04
C ALA A 251 8.84 -21.99 4.34
N VAL A 252 9.93 -22.67 3.96
CA VAL A 252 10.06 -24.14 4.15
C VAL A 252 10.35 -24.49 5.61
N GLU A 253 11.29 -23.80 6.26
CA GLU A 253 11.73 -24.14 7.62
C GLU A 253 10.64 -23.86 8.67
N ASN A 254 9.75 -22.88 8.40
CA ASN A 254 8.68 -22.49 9.33
C ASN A 254 7.27 -22.90 8.86
N GLU A 255 7.12 -23.49 7.68
CA GLU A 255 5.83 -23.91 7.10
C GLU A 255 4.81 -22.73 7.01
N VAL A 256 5.31 -21.51 6.70
CA VAL A 256 4.50 -20.29 6.59
C VAL A 256 4.65 -19.66 5.20
N PRO A 257 3.60 -19.09 4.61
CA PRO A 257 3.74 -18.33 3.38
C PRO A 257 4.56 -17.05 3.61
N VAL A 258 5.36 -16.71 2.61
CA VAL A 258 6.18 -15.47 2.60
C VAL A 258 5.74 -14.62 1.43
N SER A 259 5.36 -13.38 1.70
CA SER A 259 5.17 -12.34 0.68
C SER A 259 6.31 -11.34 0.77
N TRP A 260 6.82 -10.87 -0.37
CA TRP A 260 7.94 -9.92 -0.37
C TRP A 260 7.74 -8.76 -1.34
N THR A 261 8.29 -7.61 -1.00
CA THR A 261 8.25 -6.37 -1.75
C THR A 261 9.66 -5.86 -2.09
N ALA A 262 9.85 -5.25 -3.26
CA ALA A 262 8.89 -5.13 -4.34
C ALA A 262 9.51 -5.74 -5.58
N LEU A 263 8.73 -6.47 -6.36
CA LEU A 263 9.16 -6.90 -7.68
C LEU A 263 8.73 -5.83 -8.69
N VAL A 264 9.69 -5.01 -9.12
CA VAL A 264 9.46 -3.87 -10.01
C VAL A 264 10.09 -4.08 -11.37
N ALA A 265 9.33 -3.75 -12.41
CA ALA A 265 9.78 -3.80 -13.80
C ALA A 265 10.29 -2.42 -14.23
N ARG A 266 11.55 -2.34 -14.64
CA ARG A 266 12.21 -1.09 -15.01
C ARG A 266 12.49 -1.03 -16.49
N ALA A 267 12.15 0.07 -17.15
CA ALA A 267 12.40 0.26 -18.58
C ALA A 267 13.92 0.32 -18.91
N ASP A 268 14.77 0.74 -17.97
CA ASP A 268 16.24 0.74 -18.13
C ASP A 268 16.89 -0.63 -17.88
N ARG A 269 16.13 -1.62 -17.36
CA ARG A 269 16.62 -2.99 -17.09
C ARG A 269 15.61 -4.05 -17.55
N PRO A 270 15.25 -4.09 -18.84
CA PRO A 270 14.20 -4.97 -19.33
C PRO A 270 14.49 -6.46 -19.06
N GLY A 271 13.48 -7.19 -18.66
CA GLY A 271 13.54 -8.61 -18.32
C GLY A 271 14.17 -8.92 -16.95
N ALA A 272 14.59 -7.92 -16.18
CA ALA A 272 15.20 -8.17 -14.87
C ALA A 272 14.19 -8.71 -13.86
N ALA A 273 12.98 -8.17 -13.84
CA ALA A 273 11.92 -8.63 -12.95
C ALA A 273 11.43 -10.03 -13.29
N LEU A 274 11.28 -10.35 -14.57
CA LEU A 274 10.93 -11.71 -15.02
C LEU A 274 11.99 -12.74 -14.62
N ARG A 275 13.28 -12.43 -14.81
CA ARG A 275 14.37 -13.32 -14.35
C ARG A 275 14.34 -13.54 -12.85
N LEU A 276 14.03 -12.51 -12.06
CA LEU A 276 13.93 -12.63 -10.61
C LEU A 276 12.70 -13.45 -10.21
N MET A 277 11.56 -13.25 -10.89
CA MET A 277 10.36 -14.07 -10.75
C MET A 277 10.65 -15.55 -11.01
N ASP A 278 11.33 -15.86 -12.11
CA ASP A 278 11.67 -17.24 -12.48
C ASP A 278 12.64 -17.87 -11.46
N ARG A 279 13.62 -17.09 -10.98
CA ARG A 279 14.53 -17.54 -9.91
C ARG A 279 13.78 -17.86 -8.63
N ALA A 280 12.88 -16.98 -8.19
CA ALA A 280 12.05 -17.22 -7.01
C ALA A 280 11.12 -18.43 -7.19
N GLY A 281 10.49 -18.57 -8.35
CA GLY A 281 9.58 -19.66 -8.69
C GLY A 281 10.26 -21.03 -8.87
N ALA A 282 11.59 -21.06 -9.02
CA ALA A 282 12.38 -22.32 -9.06
C ALA A 282 12.71 -22.85 -7.67
N LEU A 283 12.51 -22.08 -6.61
CA LEU A 283 12.79 -22.44 -5.22
C LEU A 283 11.55 -23.05 -4.55
N PRO A 284 11.73 -23.95 -3.55
CA PRO A 284 10.61 -24.53 -2.82
C PRO A 284 9.97 -23.52 -1.84
N GLY A 285 8.74 -23.82 -1.40
CA GLY A 285 8.00 -23.03 -0.41
C GLY A 285 6.97 -22.09 -1.04
N GLU A 286 6.07 -21.59 -0.22
CA GLU A 286 5.04 -20.64 -0.62
C GLU A 286 5.61 -19.22 -0.56
N VAL A 287 6.19 -18.73 -1.67
CA VAL A 287 6.85 -17.41 -1.76
C VAL A 287 6.18 -16.59 -2.86
N TYR A 288 5.61 -15.45 -2.47
CA TYR A 288 4.80 -14.60 -3.33
C TYR A 288 5.44 -13.20 -3.48
N PRO A 289 6.03 -12.87 -4.65
CA PRO A 289 6.46 -11.51 -4.95
C PRO A 289 5.26 -10.59 -5.11
N GLN A 290 5.27 -9.45 -4.43
CA GLN A 290 4.28 -8.40 -4.65
C GLN A 290 4.70 -7.52 -5.83
N ILE A 291 3.74 -7.25 -6.71
CA ILE A 291 3.87 -6.38 -7.88
C ILE A 291 2.86 -5.24 -7.81
N ALA A 292 3.27 -4.06 -8.30
CA ALA A 292 2.36 -2.95 -8.56
C ALA A 292 1.92 -2.97 -10.03
N CYS A 293 0.65 -2.64 -10.27
CA CYS A 293 0.14 -2.46 -11.64
C CYS A 293 0.31 -1.04 -12.18
N ARG A 294 0.96 -0.15 -11.42
CA ARG A 294 1.19 1.25 -11.77
C ARG A 294 2.68 1.56 -11.72
N PRO A 295 3.18 2.52 -12.51
CA PRO A 295 4.46 3.14 -12.22
C PRO A 295 4.43 3.79 -10.83
N ILE A 296 5.53 3.69 -10.10
CA ILE A 296 5.70 4.42 -8.83
C ILE A 296 6.01 5.87 -9.18
N VAL A 297 5.04 6.75 -8.96
CA VAL A 297 5.12 8.17 -9.31
C VAL A 297 4.99 9.00 -8.05
N MET A 298 6.01 9.81 -7.76
CA MET A 298 6.02 10.66 -6.57
C MET A 298 5.93 12.15 -6.95
N GLN A 299 5.25 12.92 -6.13
CA GLN A 299 5.31 14.38 -6.14
C GLN A 299 6.17 14.85 -4.98
N ILE A 300 7.22 15.60 -5.27
CA ILE A 300 8.12 16.16 -4.26
C ILE A 300 8.20 17.68 -4.37
N GLY A 301 8.42 18.34 -3.24
CA GLY A 301 8.88 19.73 -3.18
C GLY A 301 10.32 19.78 -2.70
N MET A 302 11.03 20.85 -3.07
CA MET A 302 12.41 21.04 -2.62
C MET A 302 12.51 21.35 -1.11
N GLY A 303 11.38 21.60 -0.46
CA GLY A 303 11.28 21.63 1.00
C GLY A 303 11.39 20.25 1.66
N ASP A 304 11.18 19.15 0.90
CA ASP A 304 11.38 17.77 1.35
C ASP A 304 11.81 16.88 0.17
N PRO A 305 13.10 16.95 -0.21
CA PRO A 305 13.63 16.24 -1.36
C PRO A 305 14.04 14.79 -1.02
N PHE A 306 13.21 14.04 -0.29
CA PHE A 306 13.46 12.67 0.18
C PHE A 306 14.02 11.72 -0.90
N PRO A 307 13.53 11.69 -2.17
CA PRO A 307 14.07 10.79 -3.17
C PRO A 307 15.53 11.04 -3.55
N LEU A 308 16.09 12.19 -3.13
CA LEU A 308 17.50 12.54 -3.35
C LEU A 308 18.40 12.12 -2.17
N ALA A 309 17.85 11.53 -1.10
CA ALA A 309 18.56 11.14 0.12
C ALA A 309 19.70 10.13 -0.10
N GLU A 310 19.67 9.36 -1.19
CA GLU A 310 20.73 8.40 -1.53
C GLU A 310 22.00 9.07 -2.10
N ILE A 311 21.93 10.35 -2.46
CA ILE A 311 23.05 11.14 -2.96
C ILE A 311 23.70 11.86 -1.79
N ASP A 312 25.00 11.69 -1.61
CA ASP A 312 25.72 12.15 -0.40
C ASP A 312 25.56 13.66 -0.17
N GLU A 313 25.61 14.47 -1.20
CA GLU A 313 25.47 15.92 -1.13
C GLU A 313 24.09 16.37 -0.63
N TRP A 314 23.05 15.56 -0.84
CA TRP A 314 21.70 15.86 -0.37
C TRP A 314 21.46 15.51 1.11
N LYS A 315 22.34 14.72 1.71
CA LYS A 315 22.29 14.46 3.16
C LYS A 315 22.51 15.75 3.97
N GLU A 316 23.32 16.68 3.44
CA GLU A 316 23.52 18.01 4.01
C GLU A 316 22.20 18.81 4.04
N VAL A 317 21.43 18.77 2.94
CA VAL A 317 20.12 19.41 2.85
C VAL A 317 19.13 18.81 3.85
N LEU A 318 19.06 17.48 3.90
CA LEU A 318 18.10 16.78 4.74
C LEU A 318 18.41 16.90 6.24
N ALA A 319 19.66 17.19 6.59
CA ALA A 319 20.07 17.47 7.97
C ALA A 319 19.64 18.87 8.46
N LEU A 320 19.31 19.80 7.54
CA LEU A 320 18.86 21.14 7.88
C LEU A 320 17.36 21.19 8.19
N PRO A 321 16.92 22.09 9.09
CA PRO A 321 15.52 22.49 9.19
C PRO A 321 14.97 22.94 7.84
N ARG A 322 13.69 22.66 7.60
CA ARG A 322 13.05 22.91 6.28
C ARG A 322 13.19 24.36 5.83
N GLU A 323 13.06 25.30 6.76
CA GLU A 323 13.17 26.76 6.54
C GLU A 323 14.58 27.22 6.14
N GLU A 324 15.62 26.45 6.47
CA GLU A 324 17.01 26.80 6.15
C GLU A 324 17.48 26.20 4.81
N ARG A 325 16.74 25.24 4.24
CA ARG A 325 17.13 24.54 3.01
C ARG A 325 17.24 25.48 1.80
N ALA A 326 16.36 26.48 1.71
CA ALA A 326 16.40 27.47 0.64
C ALA A 326 17.71 28.28 0.62
N ASP A 327 18.33 28.54 1.75
CA ASP A 327 19.59 29.27 1.82
C ASP A 327 20.76 28.40 1.30
N LEU A 328 20.76 27.12 1.62
CA LEU A 328 21.74 26.19 1.06
C LEU A 328 21.59 26.05 -0.46
N TYR A 329 20.37 26.03 -0.97
CA TYR A 329 20.10 26.01 -2.42
C TYR A 329 20.57 27.27 -3.15
N ARG A 330 20.76 28.41 -2.46
CA ARG A 330 21.34 29.64 -3.01
C ARG A 330 22.86 29.63 -2.99
N ASP A 331 23.50 28.73 -2.21
CA ASP A 331 24.96 28.66 -2.12
C ASP A 331 25.57 28.07 -3.41
N PRO A 332 26.36 28.86 -4.17
CA PRO A 332 26.99 28.39 -5.39
C PRO A 332 27.96 27.22 -5.15
N ALA A 333 28.63 27.19 -4.01
CA ALA A 333 29.61 26.14 -3.70
C ALA A 333 28.91 24.79 -3.45
N TRP A 334 27.76 24.79 -2.78
CA TRP A 334 26.95 23.60 -2.63
C TRP A 334 26.40 23.12 -3.98
N ARG A 335 25.85 24.05 -4.80
CA ARG A 335 25.34 23.70 -6.15
C ARG A 335 26.40 23.06 -7.03
N GLU A 336 27.64 23.59 -7.01
CA GLU A 336 28.74 23.04 -7.79
C GLU A 336 29.05 21.59 -7.40
N ARG A 337 29.09 21.29 -6.09
CA ARG A 337 29.32 19.92 -5.58
C ARG A 337 28.17 18.98 -5.92
N ALA A 338 26.92 19.40 -5.72
CA ALA A 338 25.73 18.55 -5.83
C ALA A 338 25.29 18.31 -7.29
N ARG A 339 25.64 19.23 -8.22
CA ARG A 339 25.16 19.19 -9.60
C ARG A 339 25.52 17.91 -10.32
N ASP A 340 26.81 17.61 -10.43
CA ASP A 340 27.29 16.49 -11.24
C ASP A 340 26.81 15.14 -10.65
N ALA A 341 26.86 15.00 -9.34
CA ALA A 341 26.38 13.81 -8.64
C ALA A 341 24.88 13.58 -8.87
N THR A 342 24.08 14.66 -8.79
CA THR A 342 22.63 14.57 -8.97
C THR A 342 22.27 14.30 -10.43
N ILE A 343 22.94 14.96 -11.39
CA ILE A 343 22.69 14.74 -12.83
C ILE A 343 22.99 13.29 -13.20
N GLU A 344 24.12 12.73 -12.74
CA GLU A 344 24.48 11.34 -13.02
C GLU A 344 23.54 10.34 -12.34
N ALA A 345 23.23 10.53 -11.05
CA ALA A 345 22.34 9.64 -10.32
C ALA A 345 20.92 9.62 -10.92
N TRP A 346 20.47 10.77 -11.45
CA TRP A 346 19.12 10.94 -12.00
C TRP A 346 19.04 10.96 -13.52
N ARG A 347 20.10 10.62 -14.24
CA ARG A 347 20.18 10.67 -15.70
C ARG A 347 18.99 10.01 -16.42
N HIS A 348 18.43 8.92 -15.85
CA HIS A 348 17.27 8.21 -16.41
C HIS A 348 15.92 8.77 -15.96
N ARG A 349 15.92 9.73 -15.04
CA ARG A 349 14.69 10.31 -14.46
C ARG A 349 14.36 11.71 -14.97
N TRP A 350 15.33 12.47 -15.46
CA TRP A 350 15.11 13.87 -15.88
C TRP A 350 14.06 14.02 -16.97
N SER A 351 14.02 13.11 -17.96
CA SER A 351 12.99 13.09 -19.00
C SER A 351 11.60 12.70 -18.50
N ARG A 352 11.49 12.25 -17.26
CA ARG A 352 10.25 11.80 -16.58
C ARG A 352 9.97 12.62 -15.33
N THR A 353 10.73 13.68 -15.12
CA THR A 353 10.51 14.66 -14.05
C THR A 353 9.94 15.92 -14.68
N CYS A 354 8.78 16.37 -14.20
CA CYS A 354 8.16 17.62 -14.67
C CYS A 354 7.61 18.41 -13.50
N VAL A 355 7.41 19.72 -13.72
CA VAL A 355 6.64 20.54 -12.79
C VAL A 355 5.19 20.07 -12.80
N GLU A 356 4.62 19.79 -11.64
CA GLU A 356 3.22 19.37 -11.49
C GLU A 356 2.36 20.47 -10.87
N GLU A 357 2.83 21.06 -9.77
CA GLU A 357 2.14 22.14 -9.09
C GLU A 357 3.07 23.34 -8.92
N THR A 358 2.59 24.53 -9.22
CA THR A 358 3.33 25.78 -9.05
C THR A 358 2.35 26.97 -8.99
N SER A 359 2.68 27.98 -8.21
CA SER A 359 1.91 29.22 -8.16
C SER A 359 2.31 30.20 -9.26
N THR A 360 3.57 30.18 -9.70
CA THR A 360 4.18 31.19 -10.58
C THR A 360 4.52 30.68 -11.99
N HIS A 361 4.86 29.41 -12.17
CA HIS A 361 5.42 28.86 -13.43
C HIS A 361 4.42 27.98 -14.19
N ARG A 362 3.19 28.42 -14.38
CA ARG A 362 2.12 27.61 -15.00
C ARG A 362 2.39 27.21 -16.44
N ASP A 363 3.23 27.96 -17.15
CA ASP A 363 3.64 27.71 -18.53
C ASP A 363 4.56 26.49 -18.70
N VAL A 364 5.18 26.02 -17.63
CA VAL A 364 6.10 24.85 -17.67
C VAL A 364 5.50 23.57 -17.06
N VAL A 365 4.26 23.61 -16.58
CA VAL A 365 3.59 22.43 -16.01
C VAL A 365 3.50 21.30 -17.05
N GLY A 366 3.90 20.09 -16.64
CA GLY A 366 3.86 18.88 -17.46
C GLY A 366 5.01 18.74 -18.46
N ILE A 367 5.87 19.76 -18.63
CA ILE A 367 7.02 19.66 -19.54
C ILE A 367 8.19 19.00 -18.81
N PRO A 368 8.86 17.99 -19.43
CA PRO A 368 10.05 17.35 -18.85
C PRO A 368 11.17 18.36 -18.55
N LEU A 369 11.81 18.20 -17.37
CA LEU A 369 12.86 19.12 -16.93
C LEU A 369 14.11 19.10 -17.82
N ASP A 370 14.48 17.97 -18.42
CA ASP A 370 15.59 17.90 -19.38
C ASP A 370 15.30 18.71 -20.66
N GLN A 371 14.06 18.66 -21.17
CA GLN A 371 13.63 19.46 -22.30
C GLN A 371 13.67 20.96 -21.95
N LEU A 372 13.04 21.35 -20.83
CA LEU A 372 13.04 22.75 -20.38
C LEU A 372 14.44 23.29 -20.12
N ALA A 373 15.33 22.46 -19.56
CA ALA A 373 16.72 22.84 -19.30
C ALA A 373 17.48 23.07 -20.60
N ALA A 374 17.29 22.22 -21.61
CA ALA A 374 17.87 22.40 -22.93
C ALA A 374 17.38 23.71 -23.60
N ASP A 375 16.08 23.99 -23.55
CA ASP A 375 15.47 25.21 -24.10
C ASP A 375 15.98 26.49 -23.40
N ARG A 376 16.36 26.39 -22.13
CA ARG A 376 16.88 27.51 -21.31
C ARG A 376 18.40 27.55 -21.19
N ALA A 377 19.13 26.69 -21.91
CA ALA A 377 20.59 26.56 -21.86
C ALA A 377 21.15 26.42 -20.43
N THR A 378 20.50 25.60 -19.60
CA THR A 378 20.87 25.32 -18.21
C THR A 378 20.88 23.80 -17.95
N THR A 379 21.19 23.37 -16.72
CA THR A 379 21.07 21.97 -16.33
C THR A 379 19.70 21.67 -15.73
N PRO A 380 19.18 20.42 -15.82
CA PRO A 380 17.93 20.05 -15.14
C PRO A 380 17.99 20.24 -13.62
N PHE A 381 19.17 20.02 -13.01
CA PHE A 381 19.42 20.26 -11.59
C PHE A 381 19.26 21.74 -11.22
N ASP A 382 19.96 22.64 -11.92
CA ASP A 382 19.88 24.09 -11.64
C ASP A 382 18.47 24.60 -11.89
N LEU A 383 17.83 24.16 -12.99
CA LEU A 383 16.46 24.55 -13.32
C LEU A 383 15.46 24.14 -12.22
N MET A 384 15.56 22.92 -11.72
CA MET A 384 14.71 22.41 -10.63
C MET A 384 14.83 23.30 -9.39
N ILE A 385 16.05 23.63 -8.99
CA ILE A 385 16.29 24.47 -7.82
C ILE A 385 15.83 25.91 -8.06
N ASP A 386 16.09 26.48 -9.23
CA ASP A 386 15.72 27.87 -9.53
C ASP A 386 14.19 28.05 -9.61
N LEU A 387 13.46 27.11 -10.19
CA LEU A 387 12.00 27.11 -10.18
C LEU A 387 11.45 27.04 -8.75
N ALA A 388 12.00 26.18 -7.90
CA ALA A 388 11.57 26.08 -6.52
C ALA A 388 11.84 27.38 -5.73
N LEU A 389 13.05 27.93 -5.85
CA LEU A 389 13.42 29.18 -5.15
C LEU A 389 12.58 30.38 -5.60
N SER A 390 12.26 30.47 -6.90
CA SER A 390 11.47 31.58 -7.45
C SER A 390 9.97 31.49 -7.13
N ASP A 391 9.52 30.34 -6.60
CA ASP A 391 8.14 30.07 -6.19
C ASP A 391 8.05 29.86 -4.65
N ASP A 392 8.97 30.45 -3.89
CA ASP A 392 9.06 30.31 -2.43
C ASP A 392 8.99 28.84 -1.94
N MET A 393 9.66 27.94 -2.67
CA MET A 393 9.69 26.49 -2.41
C MET A 393 8.32 25.80 -2.54
N ALA A 394 7.31 26.45 -3.13
CA ALA A 394 5.97 25.89 -3.32
C ALA A 394 5.89 24.94 -4.53
N THR A 395 6.81 25.06 -5.49
CA THR A 395 6.84 24.19 -6.67
C THR A 395 6.98 22.72 -6.29
N ARG A 396 6.11 21.87 -6.86
CA ARG A 396 6.16 20.42 -6.74
C ARG A 396 6.49 19.78 -8.08
N TYR A 397 7.31 18.75 -8.02
CA TYR A 397 7.76 17.99 -9.18
C TYR A 397 7.16 16.60 -9.14
N ARG A 398 6.58 16.17 -10.25
CA ARG A 398 6.17 14.77 -10.45
C ARG A 398 7.34 14.00 -11.06
N ILE A 399 7.68 12.88 -10.44
CA ILE A 399 8.84 12.05 -10.79
C ILE A 399 8.39 10.61 -10.92
N VAL A 400 8.71 9.95 -12.04
CA VAL A 400 8.58 8.50 -12.14
C VAL A 400 9.82 7.86 -11.51
N MET A 401 9.62 7.26 -10.35
CA MET A 401 10.71 6.70 -9.54
C MET A 401 11.10 5.30 -9.98
N ASP A 402 10.12 4.43 -10.20
CA ASP A 402 10.35 3.02 -10.51
C ASP A 402 9.12 2.39 -11.20
N ASN A 403 9.20 1.09 -11.51
CA ASN A 403 8.12 0.27 -12.08
C ASN A 403 7.53 0.86 -13.38
N ASP A 404 8.38 1.29 -14.29
CA ASP A 404 8.03 1.98 -15.52
C ASP A 404 8.21 1.13 -16.79
N GLY A 405 8.54 -0.13 -16.63
CA GLY A 405 8.65 -1.13 -17.71
C GLY A 405 7.29 -1.73 -18.05
N GLU A 406 6.41 -0.96 -18.70
CA GLU A 406 4.99 -1.30 -18.89
C GLU A 406 4.77 -2.68 -19.53
N ASP A 407 5.52 -3.03 -20.59
CA ASP A 407 5.38 -4.34 -21.23
C ASP A 407 5.74 -5.50 -20.27
N GLU A 408 6.78 -5.31 -19.45
CA GLU A 408 7.19 -6.32 -18.45
C GLU A 408 6.18 -6.40 -17.30
N ILE A 409 5.59 -5.27 -16.87
CA ILE A 409 4.48 -5.26 -15.89
C ILE A 409 3.31 -6.11 -16.39
N GLY A 410 2.92 -5.96 -17.65
CA GLY A 410 1.86 -6.78 -18.25
C GLY A 410 2.13 -8.28 -18.18
N LEU A 411 3.39 -8.70 -18.39
CA LEU A 411 3.82 -10.11 -18.27
C LEU A 411 3.80 -10.58 -16.81
N LEU A 412 4.25 -9.75 -15.87
CA LEU A 412 4.18 -10.05 -14.43
C LEU A 412 2.72 -10.15 -13.95
N LEU A 413 1.85 -9.27 -14.43
CA LEU A 413 0.42 -9.33 -14.16
C LEU A 413 -0.25 -10.59 -14.72
N ALA A 414 0.26 -11.17 -15.80
CA ALA A 414 -0.24 -12.44 -16.33
C ALA A 414 0.26 -13.66 -15.53
N ASP A 415 1.35 -13.53 -14.78
CA ASP A 415 1.95 -14.63 -14.01
C ASP A 415 1.21 -14.86 -12.69
N LYS A 416 0.60 -16.03 -12.52
CA LYS A 416 -0.19 -16.39 -11.33
C LYS A 416 0.62 -16.51 -10.03
N ARG A 417 1.95 -16.55 -10.12
CA ARG A 417 2.85 -16.54 -8.95
C ARG A 417 2.96 -15.15 -8.30
N ALA A 418 2.71 -14.08 -9.09
CA ALA A 418 2.79 -12.71 -8.61
C ALA A 418 1.53 -12.33 -7.83
N LEU A 419 1.71 -11.79 -6.63
CA LEU A 419 0.65 -11.21 -5.82
C LEU A 419 0.50 -9.73 -6.18
N LEU A 420 -0.69 -9.33 -6.59
CA LEU A 420 -0.98 -7.91 -6.79
C LEU A 420 -1.12 -7.22 -5.43
N GLY A 421 -0.34 -6.18 -5.22
CA GLY A 421 -0.31 -5.38 -3.99
C GLY A 421 0.32 -4.02 -4.26
N LEU A 422 0.99 -3.46 -3.25
CA LEU A 422 1.72 -2.19 -3.36
C LEU A 422 0.81 -1.02 -3.77
N SER A 423 -0.37 -0.95 -3.15
CA SER A 423 -1.18 0.26 -3.18
C SER A 423 -0.54 1.36 -2.34
N ASP A 424 0.24 0.93 -1.32
CA ASP A 424 0.83 1.78 -0.29
C ASP A 424 -0.18 2.79 0.28
N ALA A 425 -1.48 2.42 0.30
CA ALA A 425 -2.53 3.30 0.79
C ALA A 425 -2.30 3.64 2.27
N GLY A 426 -2.32 4.93 2.59
CA GLY A 426 -1.94 5.45 3.91
C GLY A 426 -0.47 5.82 4.04
N ALA A 427 0.40 5.35 3.11
CA ALA A 427 1.79 5.76 3.01
C ALA A 427 1.98 6.92 2.03
N HIS A 428 3.12 7.60 2.14
CA HIS A 428 3.55 8.66 1.22
C HIS A 428 2.45 9.69 0.92
N ALA A 429 1.59 9.95 1.89
CA ALA A 429 0.30 10.60 1.72
C ALA A 429 0.36 11.92 0.93
N SER A 430 1.38 12.76 1.17
CA SER A 430 1.57 14.01 0.43
C SER A 430 2.32 13.86 -0.90
N GLN A 431 2.80 12.66 -1.23
CA GLN A 431 3.74 12.41 -2.32
C GLN A 431 3.20 11.50 -3.42
N LEU A 432 2.37 10.50 -3.11
CA LEU A 432 1.76 9.59 -4.09
C LEU A 432 0.36 9.15 -3.66
N CYS A 433 -0.40 8.59 -4.61
CA CYS A 433 -1.65 7.91 -4.33
C CYS A 433 -1.84 6.74 -5.30
N ASP A 434 -1.47 5.54 -4.87
CA ASP A 434 -1.68 4.30 -5.61
C ASP A 434 -2.83 3.43 -5.05
N ALA A 435 -3.56 3.91 -4.04
CA ALA A 435 -4.79 3.28 -3.53
C ALA A 435 -5.86 3.03 -4.62
N CYS A 436 -5.72 3.70 -5.78
CA CYS A 436 -6.56 3.50 -6.96
C CYS A 436 -6.16 2.28 -7.81
N TYR A 437 -5.21 1.45 -7.35
CA TYR A 437 -4.64 0.34 -8.11
C TYR A 437 -5.70 -0.63 -8.65
N SER A 438 -6.75 -0.92 -7.90
CA SER A 438 -7.82 -1.84 -8.29
C SER A 438 -8.60 -1.33 -9.51
N THR A 439 -9.06 -0.08 -9.48
CA THR A 439 -9.77 0.54 -10.61
C THR A 439 -8.83 0.84 -11.78
N HIS A 440 -7.54 1.10 -11.52
CA HIS A 440 -6.52 1.21 -12.57
C HIS A 440 -6.27 -0.14 -13.26
N LEU A 441 -6.20 -1.25 -12.51
CA LEU A 441 -6.08 -2.58 -13.09
C LEU A 441 -7.23 -2.87 -14.06
N LEU A 442 -8.47 -2.59 -13.62
CA LEU A 442 -9.69 -2.85 -14.42
C LEU A 442 -9.77 -1.93 -15.65
N SER A 443 -9.37 -0.67 -15.54
CA SER A 443 -9.41 0.25 -16.68
C SER A 443 -8.23 0.06 -17.61
N HIS A 444 -7.01 0.30 -17.13
CA HIS A 444 -5.82 0.34 -17.96
C HIS A 444 -5.44 -1.05 -18.48
N TRP A 445 -5.29 -2.04 -17.59
CA TRP A 445 -4.76 -3.34 -17.97
C TRP A 445 -5.78 -4.27 -18.61
N VAL A 446 -7.06 -4.21 -18.17
CA VAL A 446 -8.13 -5.01 -18.76
C VAL A 446 -8.71 -4.33 -19.98
N ARG A 447 -9.36 -3.16 -19.80
CA ARG A 447 -10.12 -2.49 -20.86
C ARG A 447 -9.22 -1.89 -21.94
N ASP A 448 -8.21 -1.10 -21.55
CA ASP A 448 -7.46 -0.27 -22.51
C ASP A 448 -6.30 -1.05 -23.17
N ARG A 449 -5.61 -1.92 -22.41
CA ARG A 449 -4.48 -2.72 -22.90
C ARG A 449 -4.85 -4.14 -23.30
N GLY A 450 -5.92 -4.70 -22.77
CA GLY A 450 -6.31 -6.09 -23.02
C GLY A 450 -5.25 -7.12 -22.58
N ALA A 451 -4.42 -6.75 -21.58
CA ALA A 451 -3.34 -7.60 -21.07
C ALA A 451 -3.85 -8.73 -20.16
N LEU A 452 -5.03 -8.54 -19.56
CA LEU A 452 -5.71 -9.50 -18.68
C LEU A 452 -7.17 -9.63 -19.08
N SER A 453 -7.76 -10.81 -18.84
CA SER A 453 -9.21 -10.94 -18.80
C SER A 453 -9.79 -10.23 -17.56
N LEU A 454 -11.06 -9.88 -17.59
CA LEU A 454 -11.73 -9.28 -16.45
C LEU A 454 -11.79 -10.26 -15.27
N GLU A 455 -11.98 -11.54 -15.55
CA GLU A 455 -12.01 -12.62 -14.57
C GLU A 455 -10.66 -12.82 -13.88
N ASP A 456 -9.55 -12.77 -14.63
CA ASP A 456 -8.19 -12.84 -14.07
C ASP A 456 -7.89 -11.62 -13.19
N ALA A 457 -8.31 -10.42 -13.61
CA ALA A 457 -8.13 -9.20 -12.83
C ALA A 457 -8.92 -9.25 -11.51
N VAL A 458 -10.19 -9.68 -11.55
CA VAL A 458 -10.99 -9.86 -10.33
C VAL A 458 -10.37 -10.92 -9.43
N TRP A 459 -9.93 -12.07 -9.96
CA TRP A 459 -9.24 -13.09 -9.16
C TRP A 459 -7.99 -12.53 -8.45
N ARG A 460 -7.19 -11.69 -9.13
CA ARG A 460 -6.01 -11.05 -8.52
C ARG A 460 -6.34 -10.08 -7.40
N LEU A 461 -7.50 -9.45 -7.47
CA LEU A 461 -7.98 -8.51 -6.46
C LEU A 461 -8.72 -9.20 -5.30
N THR A 462 -9.07 -10.49 -5.43
CA THR A 462 -10.00 -11.16 -4.50
C THR A 462 -9.56 -12.58 -4.13
N GLY A 463 -9.77 -13.56 -5.00
CA GLY A 463 -9.49 -14.97 -4.76
C GLY A 463 -8.01 -15.28 -4.52
N HIS A 464 -7.09 -14.57 -5.19
CA HIS A 464 -5.66 -14.77 -4.95
C HIS A 464 -5.22 -14.25 -3.57
N PRO A 465 -5.52 -13.01 -3.15
CA PRO A 465 -5.31 -12.56 -1.77
C PRO A 465 -5.95 -13.48 -0.73
N HIS A 466 -7.19 -13.92 -0.96
CA HIS A 466 -7.87 -14.89 -0.10
C HIS A 466 -7.02 -16.16 0.14
N GLN A 467 -6.47 -16.74 -0.93
CA GLN A 467 -5.64 -17.94 -0.87
C GLN A 467 -4.32 -17.69 -0.14
N VAL A 468 -3.59 -16.63 -0.51
CA VAL A 468 -2.26 -16.32 0.01
C VAL A 468 -2.30 -15.95 1.49
N PHE A 469 -3.28 -15.12 1.89
CA PHE A 469 -3.44 -14.66 3.27
C PHE A 469 -4.29 -15.62 4.12
N ARG A 470 -4.81 -16.70 3.50
CA ARG A 470 -5.65 -17.69 4.17
C ARG A 470 -6.82 -17.02 4.92
N LEU A 471 -7.43 -16.01 4.30
CA LEU A 471 -8.54 -15.26 4.89
C LEU A 471 -9.80 -16.14 4.86
N PRO A 472 -10.38 -16.51 5.99
CA PRO A 472 -11.55 -17.37 5.99
C PRO A 472 -12.76 -16.62 5.45
N ASP A 473 -13.56 -17.30 4.61
CA ASP A 473 -14.88 -16.89 4.14
C ASP A 473 -14.98 -15.49 3.50
N ARG A 474 -13.87 -14.99 2.86
CA ARG A 474 -13.83 -13.70 2.15
C ARG A 474 -13.12 -13.84 0.80
N GLY A 475 -13.34 -12.91 -0.13
CA GLY A 475 -12.68 -12.88 -1.43
C GLY A 475 -13.32 -13.76 -2.52
N LEU A 476 -14.43 -14.45 -2.22
CA LEU A 476 -15.23 -15.21 -3.19
C LEU A 476 -16.72 -14.91 -3.02
N VAL A 477 -17.48 -14.97 -4.13
CA VAL A 477 -18.94 -14.97 -4.07
C VAL A 477 -19.42 -16.41 -4.02
N GLN A 478 -19.56 -16.92 -2.80
CA GLN A 478 -19.93 -18.30 -2.52
C GLN A 478 -20.87 -18.35 -1.31
N GLU A 479 -21.80 -19.30 -1.28
CA GLU A 479 -22.68 -19.50 -0.12
C GLU A 479 -21.90 -19.76 1.16
N GLY A 480 -22.29 -19.08 2.24
CA GLY A 480 -21.61 -19.12 3.54
C GLY A 480 -20.49 -18.07 3.70
N PHE A 481 -20.00 -17.47 2.62
CA PHE A 481 -18.99 -16.41 2.68
C PHE A 481 -19.60 -15.08 3.14
N HIS A 482 -18.77 -14.21 3.69
CA HIS A 482 -19.18 -12.84 4.00
C HIS A 482 -19.61 -12.10 2.72
N ALA A 483 -20.65 -11.30 2.84
CA ALA A 483 -21.15 -10.48 1.74
C ALA A 483 -20.34 -9.19 1.61
N ASP A 484 -19.05 -9.36 1.30
CA ASP A 484 -18.15 -8.31 0.85
C ASP A 484 -18.20 -8.31 -0.68
N LEU A 485 -18.88 -7.32 -1.25
CA LEU A 485 -19.25 -7.32 -2.66
C LEU A 485 -19.01 -5.95 -3.29
N VAL A 486 -18.68 -5.95 -4.59
CA VAL A 486 -18.59 -4.74 -5.40
C VAL A 486 -19.35 -4.95 -6.71
N ALA A 487 -20.13 -3.93 -7.11
CA ALA A 487 -20.74 -3.89 -8.43
C ALA A 487 -20.20 -2.66 -9.18
N PHE A 488 -19.69 -2.88 -10.38
CA PHE A 488 -19.08 -1.86 -11.22
C PHE A 488 -19.44 -2.01 -12.70
N ASP A 489 -19.41 -0.90 -13.41
CA ASP A 489 -19.53 -0.89 -14.87
C ASP A 489 -18.14 -1.11 -15.50
N ALA A 490 -17.93 -2.25 -16.13
CA ALA A 490 -16.66 -2.61 -16.74
C ALA A 490 -16.26 -1.68 -17.91
N ALA A 491 -17.23 -1.00 -18.52
CA ALA A 491 -16.97 -0.06 -19.61
C ALA A 491 -16.46 1.31 -19.12
N THR A 492 -16.82 1.71 -17.89
CA THR A 492 -16.53 3.06 -17.36
C THR A 492 -15.67 3.07 -16.10
N VAL A 493 -15.45 1.91 -15.48
CA VAL A 493 -14.59 1.80 -14.28
C VAL A 493 -13.20 2.40 -14.55
N GLY A 494 -12.70 3.20 -13.61
CA GLY A 494 -11.42 3.87 -13.76
C GLY A 494 -11.10 4.84 -12.62
N CYS A 495 -10.13 5.72 -12.91
CA CYS A 495 -9.58 6.69 -11.97
C CYS A 495 -9.75 8.11 -12.49
N THR A 496 -10.01 9.06 -11.58
CA THR A 496 -9.87 10.49 -11.88
C THR A 496 -8.40 10.90 -11.90
N PRO A 497 -8.05 12.10 -12.37
CA PRO A 497 -6.76 12.72 -12.06
C PRO A 497 -6.50 12.80 -10.55
N VAL A 498 -5.21 12.88 -10.18
CA VAL A 498 -4.77 13.08 -8.80
C VAL A 498 -5.26 14.45 -8.31
N GLU A 499 -5.79 14.51 -7.09
CA GLU A 499 -6.17 15.71 -6.37
C GLU A 499 -5.35 15.84 -5.08
N ARG A 500 -5.02 17.07 -4.67
CA ARG A 500 -4.45 17.37 -3.35
C ARG A 500 -5.54 17.88 -2.43
N LEU A 501 -5.72 17.21 -1.29
CA LEU A 501 -6.65 17.61 -0.24
C LEU A 501 -5.85 18.03 1.01
N HIS A 502 -6.46 18.88 1.84
CA HIS A 502 -5.93 19.31 3.13
C HIS A 502 -6.87 18.85 4.25
N ASP A 503 -7.08 17.54 4.38
CA ASP A 503 -8.08 16.92 5.24
C ASP A 503 -7.48 15.97 6.28
N LEU A 504 -6.14 15.86 6.35
CA LEU A 504 -5.47 15.18 7.44
C LEU A 504 -5.52 16.01 8.74
N PRO A 505 -5.30 15.40 9.92
CA PRO A 505 -5.24 16.11 11.18
C PRO A 505 -4.29 17.32 11.12
N GLY A 506 -4.69 18.43 11.74
CA GLY A 506 -3.92 19.69 11.66
C GLY A 506 -4.01 20.40 10.31
N GLY A 507 -4.82 19.92 9.36
CA GLY A 507 -4.94 20.50 8.01
C GLY A 507 -3.77 20.11 7.09
N ALA A 508 -3.06 19.05 7.40
CA ALA A 508 -1.99 18.53 6.55
C ALA A 508 -2.55 18.00 5.23
N ASP A 509 -1.72 18.02 4.19
CA ASP A 509 -2.11 17.64 2.84
C ASP A 509 -1.88 16.16 2.54
N ARG A 510 -2.70 15.65 1.62
CA ARG A 510 -2.51 14.35 0.97
C ARG A 510 -2.96 14.36 -0.48
N LEU A 511 -2.41 13.45 -1.26
CA LEU A 511 -2.89 13.16 -2.60
C LEU A 511 -3.98 12.10 -2.56
N VAL A 512 -5.02 12.31 -3.36
CA VAL A 512 -6.11 11.35 -3.53
C VAL A 512 -6.45 11.18 -5.00
N VAL A 513 -7.03 10.03 -5.31
CA VAL A 513 -7.62 9.70 -6.61
C VAL A 513 -9.02 9.15 -6.33
N ARG A 514 -10.02 9.58 -7.10
CA ARG A 514 -11.38 9.06 -6.98
C ARG A 514 -11.64 7.99 -8.04
N SER A 515 -12.56 7.09 -7.76
CA SER A 515 -13.01 6.10 -8.75
C SER A 515 -14.12 6.66 -9.63
N THR A 516 -14.23 6.11 -10.83
CA THR A 516 -15.40 6.17 -11.70
C THR A 516 -15.95 4.76 -11.94
N GLY A 517 -17.24 4.62 -12.25
CA GLY A 517 -17.85 3.33 -12.61
C GLY A 517 -17.95 2.30 -11.48
N VAL A 518 -17.55 2.61 -10.24
CA VAL A 518 -17.84 1.78 -9.04
C VAL A 518 -19.20 2.21 -8.52
N GLU A 519 -20.23 1.40 -8.78
CA GLU A 519 -21.61 1.77 -8.52
C GLU A 519 -22.10 1.38 -7.13
N HIS A 520 -21.80 0.16 -6.69
CA HIS A 520 -22.23 -0.32 -5.38
C HIS A 520 -21.09 -1.06 -4.68
N VAL A 521 -21.01 -0.91 -3.36
CA VAL A 521 -20.10 -1.66 -2.48
C VAL A 521 -20.85 -2.07 -1.23
N TRP A 522 -20.74 -3.33 -0.86
CA TRP A 522 -21.22 -3.88 0.39
C TRP A 522 -20.04 -4.45 1.17
N VAL A 523 -20.02 -4.18 2.46
CA VAL A 523 -19.06 -4.76 3.40
C VAL A 523 -19.87 -5.46 4.48
N ASN A 524 -19.61 -6.74 4.72
CA ASN A 524 -20.40 -7.56 5.66
C ASN A 524 -21.91 -7.41 5.45
N GLY A 525 -22.37 -7.42 4.20
CA GLY A 525 -23.78 -7.31 3.81
C GLY A 525 -24.39 -5.92 3.91
N THR A 526 -23.68 -4.94 4.44
CA THR A 526 -24.16 -3.55 4.58
C THR A 526 -23.62 -2.70 3.43
N ALA A 527 -24.51 -1.97 2.75
CA ALA A 527 -24.12 -1.06 1.69
C ALA A 527 -23.29 0.10 2.26
N THR A 528 -22.12 0.33 1.67
CA THR A 528 -21.24 1.48 1.96
C THR A 528 -21.21 2.48 0.81
N ARG A 529 -21.59 2.03 -0.40
CA ARG A 529 -21.72 2.86 -1.60
C ARG A 529 -22.94 2.39 -2.40
N THR A 530 -23.71 3.33 -2.94
CA THR A 530 -24.88 3.05 -3.78
C THR A 530 -24.98 4.07 -4.91
N ALA A 531 -25.22 3.61 -6.14
CA ALA A 531 -25.31 4.42 -7.35
C ALA A 531 -24.17 5.45 -7.45
N GLY A 532 -22.93 4.96 -7.28
CA GLY A 532 -21.71 5.76 -7.37
C GLY A 532 -21.48 6.76 -6.21
N ARG A 533 -22.28 6.71 -5.14
CA ARG A 533 -22.19 7.63 -4.00
C ARG A 533 -21.93 6.90 -2.69
N ASP A 534 -20.95 7.38 -1.93
CA ASP A 534 -20.67 6.85 -0.60
C ASP A 534 -21.80 7.18 0.38
N LEU A 535 -22.15 6.20 1.22
CA LEU A 535 -23.17 6.34 2.25
C LEU A 535 -22.50 6.86 3.54
N PRO A 536 -22.85 8.08 4.00
CA PRO A 536 -22.26 8.62 5.21
C PRO A 536 -22.59 7.77 6.44
N GLY A 537 -21.60 7.55 7.30
CA GLY A 537 -21.75 6.83 8.56
C GLY A 537 -21.90 5.30 8.43
N ALA A 538 -21.85 4.74 7.22
CA ALA A 538 -21.79 3.30 7.03
C ALA A 538 -20.40 2.78 7.44
N ALA A 539 -20.33 2.05 8.55
CA ALA A 539 -19.08 1.54 9.11
C ALA A 539 -19.22 0.08 9.56
N PRO A 540 -19.50 -0.85 8.62
CA PRO A 540 -19.73 -2.26 8.93
C PRO A 540 -18.45 -3.09 9.00
N GLY A 541 -17.28 -2.47 8.85
CA GLY A 541 -15.98 -3.14 8.84
C GLY A 541 -15.70 -3.89 10.15
N GLN A 542 -14.91 -4.93 10.05
CA GLN A 542 -14.53 -5.80 11.16
C GLN A 542 -13.02 -5.98 11.20
N LEU A 543 -12.48 -6.23 12.40
CA LEU A 543 -11.10 -6.68 12.55
C LEU A 543 -10.97 -8.12 12.04
N LEU A 544 -10.13 -8.32 11.02
CA LEU A 544 -9.76 -9.64 10.49
C LEU A 544 -8.74 -10.29 11.41
N ARG A 545 -8.93 -11.57 11.71
CA ARG A 545 -8.05 -12.34 12.58
C ARG A 545 -7.55 -13.60 11.87
N SER A 546 -6.27 -13.97 12.12
CA SER A 546 -5.65 -15.20 11.60
C SER A 546 -6.16 -16.46 12.28
#